data_3d47041eda8d59020e0b3f4da6c5eba2
#
_entry.id   3d47041eda8d59020e0b3f4da6c5eba2
#
_cell.length_a   1.000
_cell.length_b   1.000
_cell.length_c   1.000
_cell.angle_alpha   90.00
_cell.angle_beta   90.00
_cell.angle_gamma   90.00
#
_symmetry.space_group_name_H-M   'P 1'
#
loop_
_entity.id
_entity.type
_entity.pdbx_description
1 polymer ?
#
loop_
_entity_poly.entity_id
_entity_poly.type
_entity_poly.pdbx_seq_one_letter_code
_entity_poly.pdbx_strand_id
1 'polypeptide(L)'
;VSPDGVLGRLQAAGHHLPVPPQPRGLYAPACRMPLHAGCAWIHVAGQTCRVEGVALAGLCCSDADLAPAAHAAQVAVLNALAALDAAAGGLAQVRQIVRLRGYVRAAPHFTRHAVVLDGASRVLATAFPDQQPPARTAVGVASLPDAAWIEIELEAVVAA
;
A
#
# COMPACT_ATOMS: atom_id res chain seq x y z
N VAL A 1 10.65 19.70 0.10
CA VAL A 1 10.86 18.25 -0.15
C VAL A 1 12.05 18.12 -1.08
N SER A 2 13.09 17.36 -0.68
CA SER A 2 14.22 17.09 -1.58
C SER A 2 13.74 16.32 -2.81
N PRO A 3 14.12 16.74 -4.05
CA PRO A 3 13.76 16.02 -5.26
C PRO A 3 14.20 14.54 -5.24
N ASP A 4 15.34 14.27 -4.59
CA ASP A 4 15.94 12.94 -4.48
C ASP A 4 15.34 12.11 -3.32
N GLY A 5 14.51 12.70 -2.47
CA GLY A 5 13.81 12.02 -1.39
C GLY A 5 12.64 11.19 -1.88
N VAL A 6 12.13 10.28 -1.02
CA VAL A 6 11.00 9.40 -1.35
C VAL A 6 9.80 10.19 -1.88
N LEU A 7 9.43 11.28 -1.20
CA LEU A 7 8.31 12.13 -1.62
C LEU A 7 8.58 12.83 -2.97
N GLY A 8 9.81 13.28 -3.21
CA GLY A 8 10.19 13.90 -4.48
C GLY A 8 10.07 12.92 -5.65
N ARG A 9 10.54 11.67 -5.48
CA ARG A 9 10.41 10.61 -6.49
C ARG A 9 8.95 10.26 -6.78
N LEU A 10 8.12 10.15 -5.74
CA LEU A 10 6.68 9.91 -5.92
C LEU A 10 6.03 11.06 -6.71
N GLN A 11 6.29 12.31 -6.34
CA GLN A 11 5.75 13.49 -7.03
C GLN A 11 6.20 13.57 -8.50
N ALA A 12 7.46 13.28 -8.78
CA ALA A 12 7.99 13.25 -10.15
C ALA A 12 7.30 12.18 -11.01
N ALA A 13 6.82 11.09 -10.39
CA ALA A 13 6.03 10.04 -11.05
C ALA A 13 4.51 10.33 -11.07
N GLY A 14 4.07 11.52 -10.63
CA GLY A 14 2.67 11.90 -10.59
C GLY A 14 1.89 11.34 -9.41
N HIS A 15 2.58 10.83 -8.37
CA HIS A 15 1.96 10.30 -7.16
C HIS A 15 2.07 11.29 -6.00
N HIS A 16 0.98 11.45 -5.25
CA HIS A 16 0.95 12.27 -4.04
C HIS A 16 0.48 11.42 -2.87
N LEU A 17 1.16 11.55 -1.71
CA LEU A 17 0.64 10.92 -0.50
C LEU A 17 -0.63 11.65 -0.06
N PRO A 18 -1.69 10.91 0.23
CA PRO A 18 -2.89 11.48 0.83
C PRO A 18 -2.63 11.86 2.29
N VAL A 19 -3.59 12.56 2.89
CA VAL A 19 -3.65 12.70 4.34
C VAL A 19 -3.73 11.29 4.94
N PRO A 20 -2.95 10.99 6.02
CA PRO A 20 -2.98 9.67 6.64
C PRO A 20 -4.41 9.22 6.97
N PRO A 21 -4.81 8.01 6.53
CA PRO A 21 -6.17 7.54 6.72
C PRO A 21 -6.48 7.34 8.20
N GLN A 22 -7.67 7.79 8.62
CA GLN A 22 -8.15 7.54 9.97
C GLN A 22 -8.77 6.14 10.07
N PRO A 23 -8.54 5.39 11.18
CA PRO A 23 -9.13 4.08 11.37
C PRO A 23 -10.66 4.19 11.46
N ARG A 24 -11.35 3.23 10.85
CA ARG A 24 -12.83 3.17 10.84
C ARG A 24 -13.38 2.20 11.90
N GLY A 25 -12.54 1.81 12.87
CA GLY A 25 -12.89 0.88 13.94
C GLY A 25 -11.93 1.01 15.12
N LEU A 26 -12.01 0.09 16.05
CA LEU A 26 -11.19 0.06 17.27
C LEU A 26 -9.81 -0.59 16.99
N TYR A 27 -8.99 0.05 16.17
CA TYR A 27 -7.63 -0.37 15.85
C TYR A 27 -6.75 0.84 15.54
N ALA A 28 -5.42 0.64 15.53
CA ALA A 28 -4.48 1.64 15.09
C ALA A 28 -4.18 1.50 13.58
N PRO A 29 -3.97 2.59 12.82
CA PRO A 29 -3.62 2.52 11.41
C PRO A 29 -2.26 1.87 11.17
N ALA A 30 -1.39 1.88 12.17
CA ALA A 30 -0.12 1.16 12.17
C ALA A 30 0.30 0.80 13.61
N CYS A 31 1.04 -0.28 13.75
CA CYS A 31 1.65 -0.72 15.00
C CYS A 31 3.17 -0.67 14.83
N ARG A 32 3.85 0.08 15.72
CA ARG A 32 5.32 0.18 15.74
C ARG A 32 5.88 -0.62 16.90
N MET A 33 6.81 -1.53 16.61
CA MET A 33 7.49 -2.36 17.59
C MET A 33 9.00 -2.07 17.56
N PRO A 34 9.60 -1.64 18.68
CA PRO A 34 11.05 -1.45 18.75
C PRO A 34 11.79 -2.78 18.52
N LEU A 35 12.87 -2.71 17.77
CA LEU A 35 13.84 -3.78 17.58
C LEU A 35 15.19 -3.39 18.17
N HIS A 36 16.16 -4.30 18.13
CA HIS A 36 17.54 -3.99 18.49
C HIS A 36 18.23 -3.08 17.45
N ALA A 37 19.38 -2.53 17.80
CA ALA A 37 20.25 -1.75 16.91
C ALA A 37 19.61 -0.50 16.27
N GLY A 38 18.77 0.22 17.01
CA GLY A 38 18.21 1.49 16.55
C GLY A 38 17.23 1.34 15.38
N CYS A 39 16.50 0.23 15.34
CA CYS A 39 15.47 -0.04 14.36
C CYS A 39 14.11 -0.27 15.02
N ALA A 40 13.06 -0.14 14.24
CA ALA A 40 11.71 -0.56 14.62
C ALA A 40 11.03 -1.28 13.45
N TRP A 41 10.14 -2.19 13.78
CA TRP A 41 9.24 -2.85 12.84
C TRP A 41 7.90 -2.13 12.85
N ILE A 42 7.36 -1.84 11.69
CA ILE A 42 6.02 -1.25 11.56
C ILE A 42 5.14 -2.20 10.74
N HIS A 43 3.97 -2.53 11.31
CA HIS A 43 2.86 -3.15 10.61
C HIS A 43 1.82 -2.07 10.29
N VAL A 44 1.51 -1.87 9.02
CA VAL A 44 0.45 -0.99 8.57
C VAL A 44 -0.81 -1.83 8.38
N ALA A 45 -1.90 -1.42 9.04
CA ALA A 45 -3.20 -2.06 8.90
C ALA A 45 -3.73 -1.96 7.47
N GLY A 46 -4.66 -2.85 7.09
CA GLY A 46 -5.27 -2.88 5.78
C GLY A 46 -5.79 -1.51 5.33
N GLN A 47 -5.33 -1.07 4.18
CA GLN A 47 -5.74 0.18 3.55
C GLN A 47 -6.47 -0.12 2.24
N THR A 48 -7.74 0.23 2.18
CA THR A 48 -8.52 0.14 0.95
C THR A 48 -8.19 1.30 -0.01
N CYS A 49 -8.52 1.11 -1.29
CA CYS A 49 -8.31 2.11 -2.33
C CYS A 49 -9.32 3.27 -2.23
N ARG A 50 -9.06 4.22 -1.32
CA ARG A 50 -9.92 5.39 -1.09
C ARG A 50 -9.27 6.67 -1.56
N VAL A 51 -10.08 7.52 -2.19
CA VAL A 51 -9.75 8.89 -2.52
C VAL A 51 -10.73 9.78 -1.74
N GLU A 52 -10.20 10.69 -0.91
CA GLU A 52 -11.01 11.58 -0.05
C GLU A 52 -12.08 10.84 0.77
N GLY A 53 -11.74 9.65 1.26
CA GLY A 53 -12.62 8.81 2.08
C GLY A 53 -13.62 7.96 1.29
N VAL A 54 -13.74 8.13 -0.03
CA VAL A 54 -14.62 7.35 -0.90
C VAL A 54 -13.86 6.17 -1.51
N ALA A 55 -14.40 4.96 -1.38
CA ALA A 55 -13.77 3.78 -1.97
C ALA A 55 -13.92 3.77 -3.50
N LEU A 56 -12.84 3.44 -4.20
CA LEU A 56 -12.93 2.99 -5.57
C LEU A 56 -13.52 1.57 -5.56
N ALA A 57 -14.80 1.46 -5.91
CA ALA A 57 -15.53 0.20 -5.85
C ALA A 57 -15.42 -0.58 -7.15
N GLY A 58 -15.31 -1.91 -7.05
CA GLY A 58 -15.28 -2.78 -8.21
C GLY A 58 -15.06 -4.25 -7.87
N LEU A 59 -15.10 -5.10 -8.90
CA LEU A 59 -14.94 -6.55 -8.81
C LEU A 59 -14.15 -7.05 -10.03
N CYS A 60 -13.03 -7.70 -9.80
CA CYS A 60 -12.26 -8.34 -10.87
C CYS A 60 -12.98 -9.59 -11.38
N CYS A 61 -13.44 -9.56 -12.61
CA CYS A 61 -14.09 -10.68 -13.29
C CYS A 61 -13.33 -11.14 -14.54
N SER A 62 -12.63 -10.21 -15.20
CA SER A 62 -11.99 -10.44 -16.50
C SER A 62 -10.75 -9.57 -16.68
N ASP A 63 -10.05 -9.71 -17.81
CA ASP A 63 -8.90 -8.89 -18.16
C ASP A 63 -9.26 -7.40 -18.37
N ALA A 64 -10.51 -7.08 -18.68
CA ALA A 64 -10.97 -5.70 -18.77
C ALA A 64 -10.89 -4.95 -17.43
N ASP A 65 -10.90 -5.68 -16.32
CA ASP A 65 -10.84 -5.12 -14.97
C ASP A 65 -9.41 -4.86 -14.47
N LEU A 66 -8.38 -5.35 -15.20
CA LEU A 66 -6.98 -5.26 -14.77
C LEU A 66 -6.50 -3.80 -14.62
N ALA A 67 -6.79 -2.95 -15.60
CA ALA A 67 -6.33 -1.56 -15.57
C ALA A 67 -6.97 -0.76 -14.42
N PRO A 68 -8.30 -0.74 -14.24
CA PRO A 68 -8.91 -0.04 -13.10
C PRO A 68 -8.51 -0.64 -11.74
N ALA A 69 -8.37 -1.97 -11.63
CA ALA A 69 -7.94 -2.61 -10.39
C ALA A 69 -6.46 -2.32 -10.07
N ALA A 70 -5.57 -2.27 -11.07
CA ALA A 70 -4.18 -1.88 -10.87
C ALA A 70 -4.05 -0.40 -10.46
N HIS A 71 -4.88 0.50 -11.01
CA HIS A 71 -4.99 1.87 -10.53
C HIS A 71 -5.48 1.94 -9.08
N ALA A 72 -6.49 1.16 -8.72
CA ALA A 72 -6.95 1.05 -7.34
C ALA A 72 -5.84 0.54 -6.39
N ALA A 73 -4.97 -0.38 -6.86
CA ALA A 73 -3.81 -0.85 -6.10
C ALA A 73 -2.78 0.27 -5.87
N GLN A 74 -2.57 1.17 -6.83
CA GLN A 74 -1.74 2.38 -6.63
C GLN A 74 -2.32 3.27 -5.54
N VAL A 75 -3.62 3.53 -5.56
CA VAL A 75 -4.30 4.33 -4.53
C VAL A 75 -4.18 3.68 -3.15
N ALA A 76 -4.43 2.38 -3.05
CA ALA A 76 -4.36 1.67 -1.77
C ALA A 76 -2.95 1.69 -1.17
N VAL A 77 -1.89 1.48 -1.98
CA VAL A 77 -0.52 1.52 -1.47
C VAL A 77 -0.08 2.93 -1.10
N LEU A 78 -0.58 3.98 -1.76
CA LEU A 78 -0.32 5.36 -1.35
C LEU A 78 -0.99 5.67 -0.01
N ASN A 79 -2.20 5.16 0.26
CA ASN A 79 -2.83 5.22 1.58
C ASN A 79 -2.00 4.49 2.65
N ALA A 80 -1.48 3.32 2.32
CA ALA A 80 -0.61 2.55 3.21
C ALA A 80 0.73 3.27 3.47
N LEU A 81 1.32 3.89 2.45
CA LEU A 81 2.52 4.71 2.61
C LEU A 81 2.27 5.97 3.45
N ALA A 82 1.10 6.60 3.35
CA ALA A 82 0.74 7.73 4.20
C ALA A 82 0.61 7.32 5.69
N ALA A 83 0.03 6.15 5.96
CA ALA A 83 -0.01 5.60 7.31
C ALA A 83 1.38 5.23 7.83
N LEU A 84 2.24 4.67 6.98
CA LEU A 84 3.63 4.35 7.30
C LEU A 84 4.44 5.62 7.57
N ASP A 85 4.28 6.66 6.75
CA ASP A 85 4.94 7.97 6.91
C ASP A 85 4.67 8.56 8.29
N ALA A 86 3.40 8.59 8.68
CA ALA A 86 2.97 9.09 9.99
C ALA A 86 3.55 8.24 11.15
N ALA A 87 3.56 6.91 11.02
CA ALA A 87 4.05 6.01 12.07
C ALA A 87 5.59 5.99 12.18
N ALA A 88 6.28 6.20 11.06
CA ALA A 88 7.74 6.20 11.00
C ALA A 88 8.35 7.55 11.39
N GLY A 89 7.58 8.64 11.36
CA GLY A 89 8.11 10.00 11.45
C GLY A 89 8.77 10.46 10.15
N GLY A 90 8.27 9.95 9.03
CA GLY A 90 8.70 10.26 7.68
C GLY A 90 9.17 9.04 6.89
N LEU A 91 8.84 8.97 5.59
CA LEU A 91 9.27 7.86 4.71
C LEU A 91 10.80 7.78 4.54
N ALA A 92 11.53 8.86 4.83
CA ALA A 92 12.99 8.85 4.86
C ALA A 92 13.58 7.92 5.94
N GLN A 93 12.79 7.57 6.96
CA GLN A 93 13.19 6.63 8.01
C GLN A 93 13.03 5.16 7.58
N VAL A 94 12.37 4.89 6.46
CA VAL A 94 12.12 3.51 5.98
C VAL A 94 13.41 2.93 5.42
N ARG A 95 13.92 1.90 6.08
CA ARG A 95 15.11 1.16 5.67
C ARG A 95 14.80 0.05 4.67
N GLN A 96 13.65 -0.62 4.86
CA GLN A 96 13.20 -1.68 3.98
C GLN A 96 11.68 -1.87 4.09
N ILE A 97 10.99 -1.92 2.96
CA ILE A 97 9.66 -2.50 2.88
C ILE A 97 9.83 -4.02 2.84
N VAL A 98 9.39 -4.72 3.87
CA VAL A 98 9.64 -6.15 4.05
C VAL A 98 8.57 -6.98 3.36
N ARG A 99 7.31 -6.55 3.46
CA ARG A 99 6.17 -7.29 2.95
C ARG A 99 5.08 -6.40 2.38
N LEU A 100 4.51 -6.85 1.27
CA LEU A 100 3.31 -6.31 0.62
C LEU A 100 2.28 -7.42 0.53
N ARG A 101 1.11 -7.26 1.15
CA ARG A 101 -0.05 -8.12 0.96
C ARG A 101 -1.16 -7.36 0.25
N GLY A 102 -1.76 -7.99 -0.74
CA GLY A 102 -2.90 -7.45 -1.47
C GLY A 102 -4.07 -8.43 -1.47
N TYR A 103 -5.22 -7.93 -1.06
CA TYR A 103 -6.52 -8.63 -1.07
C TYR A 103 -7.35 -8.03 -2.19
N VAL A 104 -7.52 -8.77 -3.28
CA VAL A 104 -8.23 -8.30 -4.48
C VAL A 104 -9.66 -8.80 -4.43
N ARG A 105 -10.64 -7.91 -4.47
CA ARG A 105 -12.04 -8.32 -4.60
C ARG A 105 -12.25 -8.90 -5.99
N ALA A 106 -12.52 -10.20 -6.06
CA ALA A 106 -12.52 -10.94 -7.31
C ALA A 106 -13.60 -12.01 -7.37
N ALA A 107 -14.11 -12.25 -8.58
CA ALA A 107 -14.96 -13.40 -8.85
C ALA A 107 -14.17 -14.71 -8.70
N PRO A 108 -14.82 -15.85 -8.37
CA PRO A 108 -14.10 -17.10 -8.11
C PRO A 108 -13.22 -17.62 -9.25
N HIS A 109 -13.54 -17.27 -10.49
CA HIS A 109 -12.77 -17.68 -11.68
C HIS A 109 -11.64 -16.75 -12.05
N PHE A 110 -11.53 -15.57 -11.42
CA PHE A 110 -10.46 -14.62 -11.68
C PHE A 110 -9.15 -15.09 -11.04
N THR A 111 -8.07 -15.17 -11.80
CA THR A 111 -6.79 -15.74 -11.34
C THR A 111 -5.60 -14.77 -11.47
N ARG A 112 -5.80 -13.54 -11.95
CA ARG A 112 -4.74 -12.58 -12.26
C ARG A 112 -4.47 -11.57 -11.15
N HIS A 113 -4.64 -11.96 -9.88
CA HIS A 113 -4.43 -11.11 -8.70
C HIS A 113 -3.03 -10.49 -8.66
N ALA A 114 -2.00 -11.25 -9.05
CA ALA A 114 -0.61 -10.77 -9.08
C ALA A 114 -0.43 -9.58 -10.03
N VAL A 115 -1.10 -9.61 -11.19
CA VAL A 115 -1.04 -8.51 -12.18
C VAL A 115 -1.70 -7.24 -11.63
N VAL A 116 -2.82 -7.38 -10.92
CA VAL A 116 -3.46 -6.26 -10.23
C VAL A 116 -2.50 -5.63 -9.23
N LEU A 117 -1.85 -6.45 -8.40
CA LEU A 117 -0.95 -5.96 -7.35
C LEU A 117 0.36 -5.34 -7.90
N ASP A 118 0.71 -5.58 -9.16
CA ASP A 118 1.83 -4.90 -9.82
C ASP A 118 1.65 -3.37 -9.84
N GLY A 119 0.42 -2.87 -9.83
CA GLY A 119 0.13 -1.45 -9.65
C GLY A 119 0.76 -0.89 -8.38
N ALA A 120 0.58 -1.56 -7.25
CA ALA A 120 1.20 -1.18 -5.98
C ALA A 120 2.72 -1.38 -5.98
N SER A 121 3.22 -2.49 -6.54
CA SER A 121 4.65 -2.79 -6.59
C SER A 121 5.44 -1.73 -7.36
N ARG A 122 4.89 -1.18 -8.45
CA ARG A 122 5.53 -0.09 -9.21
C ARG A 122 5.66 1.18 -8.38
N VAL A 123 4.66 1.53 -7.59
CA VAL A 123 4.73 2.70 -6.68
C VAL A 123 5.83 2.50 -5.64
N LEU A 124 5.93 1.31 -5.05
CA LEU A 124 7.00 0.99 -4.09
C LEU A 124 8.39 1.04 -4.74
N ALA A 125 8.56 0.52 -5.95
CA ALA A 125 9.81 0.59 -6.69
C ALA A 125 10.22 2.03 -7.02
N THR A 126 9.25 2.90 -7.33
CA THR A 126 9.48 4.33 -7.53
C THR A 126 9.89 5.02 -6.22
N ALA A 127 9.19 4.71 -5.13
CA ALA A 127 9.47 5.30 -3.83
C ALA A 127 10.84 4.89 -3.28
N PHE A 128 11.22 3.63 -3.44
CA PHE A 128 12.40 3.01 -2.84
C PHE A 128 13.23 2.22 -3.87
N PRO A 129 13.84 2.91 -4.86
CA PRO A 129 14.54 2.25 -5.97
C PRO A 129 15.75 1.42 -5.55
N ASP A 130 16.37 1.76 -4.41
CA ASP A 130 17.58 1.09 -3.92
C ASP A 130 17.27 -0.08 -2.96
N GLN A 131 15.99 -0.30 -2.63
CA GLN A 131 15.58 -1.41 -1.78
C GLN A 131 15.34 -2.68 -2.60
N GLN A 132 15.57 -3.82 -1.98
CA GLN A 132 15.08 -5.08 -2.55
C GLN A 132 13.54 -5.06 -2.61
N PRO A 133 12.93 -5.62 -3.67
CA PRO A 133 11.48 -5.80 -3.70
C PRO A 133 10.99 -6.57 -2.47
N PRO A 134 9.87 -6.17 -1.86
CA PRO A 134 9.32 -6.88 -0.71
C PRO A 134 8.82 -8.27 -1.07
N ALA A 135 8.82 -9.18 -0.09
CA ALA A 135 8.04 -10.40 -0.21
C ALA A 135 6.57 -10.05 -0.42
N ARG A 136 5.90 -10.71 -1.38
CA ARG A 136 4.56 -10.33 -1.83
C ARG A 136 3.58 -11.48 -1.80
N THR A 137 2.35 -11.20 -1.36
CA THR A 137 1.20 -12.10 -1.47
C THR A 137 0.03 -11.36 -2.13
N ALA A 138 -0.60 -11.98 -3.12
CA ALA A 138 -1.81 -11.48 -3.78
C ALA A 138 -2.87 -12.58 -3.76
N VAL A 139 -4.02 -12.33 -3.15
CA VAL A 139 -5.13 -13.29 -3.04
C VAL A 139 -6.46 -12.65 -3.41
N GLY A 140 -7.36 -13.45 -3.97
CA GLY A 140 -8.74 -13.06 -4.21
C GLY A 140 -9.58 -13.19 -2.95
N VAL A 141 -10.47 -12.23 -2.72
CA VAL A 141 -11.46 -12.23 -1.64
C VAL A 141 -12.85 -11.94 -2.21
N ALA A 142 -13.88 -12.49 -1.55
CA ALA A 142 -15.26 -12.33 -1.99
C ALA A 142 -15.80 -10.91 -1.75
N SER A 143 -15.34 -10.23 -0.69
CA SER A 143 -15.80 -8.90 -0.31
C SER A 143 -14.71 -8.10 0.38
N LEU A 144 -14.78 -6.78 0.24
CA LEU A 144 -13.99 -5.80 0.96
C LEU A 144 -14.92 -4.66 1.43
N PRO A 145 -14.51 -3.87 2.43
CA PRO A 145 -15.29 -2.74 2.90
C PRO A 145 -15.66 -1.79 1.75
N ASP A 146 -16.93 -1.36 1.72
CA ASP A 146 -17.51 -0.47 0.69
C ASP A 146 -17.27 -0.96 -0.76
N ALA A 147 -17.24 -2.27 -0.94
CA ALA A 147 -16.99 -2.94 -2.22
C ALA A 147 -15.69 -2.49 -2.93
N ALA A 148 -14.68 -2.06 -2.18
CA ALA A 148 -13.39 -1.63 -2.72
C ALA A 148 -12.76 -2.70 -3.62
N TRP A 149 -12.03 -2.26 -4.66
CA TRP A 149 -11.30 -3.16 -5.56
C TRP A 149 -10.24 -3.98 -4.85
N ILE A 150 -9.54 -3.34 -3.90
CA ILE A 150 -8.36 -3.92 -3.26
C ILE A 150 -8.16 -3.33 -1.86
N GLU A 151 -7.58 -4.13 -1.00
CA GLU A 151 -7.00 -3.73 0.28
C GLU A 151 -5.53 -4.14 0.34
N ILE A 152 -4.68 -3.31 0.94
CA ILE A 152 -3.24 -3.53 1.03
C ILE A 152 -2.77 -3.39 2.47
N GLU A 153 -1.92 -4.33 2.90
CA GLU A 153 -1.12 -4.26 4.12
C GLU A 153 0.36 -4.13 3.77
N LEU A 154 1.11 -3.37 4.59
CA LEU A 154 2.56 -3.26 4.51
C LEU A 154 3.23 -3.62 5.82
N GLU A 155 4.43 -4.20 5.71
CA GLU A 155 5.37 -4.34 6.81
C GLU A 155 6.69 -3.68 6.43
N ALA A 156 7.25 -2.90 7.34
CA ALA A 156 8.50 -2.18 7.10
C ALA A 156 9.43 -2.20 8.31
N VAL A 157 10.73 -2.17 8.04
CA VAL A 157 11.76 -1.81 9.03
C VAL A 157 12.13 -0.36 8.82
N VAL A 158 12.15 0.39 9.92
CA VAL A 158 12.47 1.82 9.94
C VAL A 158 13.60 2.11 10.93
N ALA A 159 14.24 3.27 10.83
CA ALA A 159 15.09 3.78 11.88
C ALA A 159 14.27 4.05 13.16
N ALA A 160 14.91 3.86 14.34
CA ALA A 160 14.25 4.06 15.65
C ALA A 160 14.04 5.55 15.95
#